data_1b633955019ada8dd7e375161dd98ef9
#
_entry.id   1b633955019ada8dd7e375161dd98ef9
#
_cell.length_a   1.000
_cell.length_b   1.000
_cell.length_c   1.000
_cell.angle_alpha   90.00
_cell.angle_beta   90.00
_cell.angle_gamma   90.00
#
_symmetry.space_group_name_H-M   'P 1'
#
loop_
_entity.id
_entity.type
_entity.pdbx_description
1 polymer ?
#
loop_
_entity_poly.entity_id
_entity_poly.type
_entity_poly.pdbx_seq_one_letter_code
_entity_poly.pdbx_strand_id
1 'polypeptide(L)'
;MKIKSKTLSSELLRKLDAYWRAANYLSVGQIYLYDNPLLKKPLKLAHIKPRLLGHWGTTPGLNFIYAHLNRVIKEHDLNVINVTGPGHGGPGIVANAYLEGTYSEVYPNISQDEDGMQRLFKQFSFPGGIPSLVAPETPGSIHEGGELGYSLSHAFGAAFDNPEDRKSVV
;
A
#
# COMPACT_ATOMS: atom_id res chain seq x y z
N MET A 1 19.63 -12.80 29.11
CA MET A 1 19.08 -11.43 29.01
C MET A 1 17.59 -11.54 28.77
N LYS A 2 16.72 -11.24 29.78
CA LYS A 2 15.26 -11.26 29.56
C LYS A 2 14.88 -10.00 28.79
N ILE A 3 14.58 -10.14 27.51
CA ILE A 3 13.98 -9.07 26.72
C ILE A 3 12.59 -8.83 27.33
N LYS A 4 12.42 -7.76 28.10
CA LYS A 4 11.10 -7.27 28.47
C LYS A 4 10.43 -6.81 27.18
N SER A 5 9.60 -7.64 26.61
CA SER A 5 8.73 -7.23 25.50
C SER A 5 7.82 -6.11 26.03
N LYS A 6 8.10 -4.89 25.63
CA LYS A 6 7.27 -3.73 25.96
C LYS A 6 6.03 -3.86 25.06
N THR A 7 4.91 -4.28 25.63
CA THR A 7 3.64 -4.28 24.92
C THR A 7 3.28 -2.89 24.43
N LEU A 8 2.76 -2.79 23.23
CA LEU A 8 2.31 -1.53 22.66
C LEU A 8 1.16 -0.96 23.52
N SER A 9 1.11 0.37 23.64
CA SER A 9 0.00 1.01 24.33
C SER A 9 -1.33 0.77 23.60
N SER A 10 -2.43 0.74 24.32
CA SER A 10 -3.77 0.58 23.72
C SER A 10 -4.09 1.67 22.71
N GLU A 11 -3.59 2.90 22.93
CA GLU A 11 -3.75 4.00 21.99
C GLU A 11 -3.00 3.74 20.68
N LEU A 12 -1.75 3.29 20.75
CA LEU A 12 -0.95 2.98 19.58
C LEU A 12 -1.54 1.80 18.79
N LEU A 13 -2.00 0.76 19.51
CA LEU A 13 -2.69 -0.37 18.88
C LEU A 13 -3.94 0.09 18.12
N ARG A 14 -4.75 0.98 18.71
CA ARG A 14 -5.92 1.55 18.05
C ARG A 14 -5.56 2.35 16.79
N LYS A 15 -4.46 3.11 16.83
CA LYS A 15 -3.97 3.87 15.65
C LYS A 15 -3.49 2.94 14.54
N LEU A 16 -2.75 1.89 14.89
CA LEU A 16 -2.29 0.88 13.92
C LEU A 16 -3.47 0.13 13.29
N ASP A 17 -4.45 -0.27 14.10
CA ASP A 17 -5.69 -0.91 13.60
C ASP A 17 -6.46 0.01 12.65
N ALA A 18 -6.63 1.28 13.01
CA ALA A 18 -7.30 2.26 12.17
C ALA A 18 -6.59 2.47 10.83
N TYR A 19 -5.26 2.61 10.85
CA TYR A 19 -4.44 2.73 9.65
C TYR A 19 -4.57 1.47 8.76
N TRP A 20 -4.39 0.29 9.34
CA TRP A 20 -4.51 -0.98 8.65
C TRP A 20 -5.88 -1.17 7.99
N ARG A 21 -6.96 -0.84 8.70
CA ARG A 21 -8.32 -0.90 8.17
C ARG A 21 -8.54 0.10 7.02
N ALA A 22 -8.01 1.31 7.13
CA ALA A 22 -8.08 2.30 6.06
C ALA A 22 -7.31 1.83 4.82
N ALA A 23 -6.09 1.32 4.98
CA ALA A 23 -5.32 0.75 3.87
C ALA A 23 -6.04 -0.44 3.21
N ASN A 24 -6.66 -1.31 4.00
CA ASN A 24 -7.46 -2.41 3.49
C ASN A 24 -8.69 -1.92 2.71
N TYR A 25 -9.40 -0.91 3.23
CA TYR A 25 -10.54 -0.33 2.53
C TYR A 25 -10.15 0.27 1.18
N LEU A 26 -9.09 1.07 1.16
CA LEU A 26 -8.55 1.67 -0.06
C LEU A 26 -8.12 0.60 -1.07
N SER A 27 -7.52 -0.49 -0.59
CA SER A 27 -7.11 -1.61 -1.45
C SER A 27 -8.31 -2.31 -2.09
N VAL A 28 -9.34 -2.60 -1.32
CA VAL A 28 -10.59 -3.20 -1.82
C VAL A 28 -11.30 -2.26 -2.79
N GLY A 29 -11.38 -0.97 -2.44
CA GLY A 29 -12.01 0.05 -3.27
C GLY A 29 -11.38 0.14 -4.65
N GLN A 30 -10.05 0.08 -4.75
CA GLN A 30 -9.34 0.07 -6.02
C GLN A 30 -9.74 -1.11 -6.92
N ILE A 31 -9.98 -2.28 -6.35
CA ILE A 31 -10.35 -3.48 -7.11
C ILE A 31 -11.81 -3.42 -7.56
N TYR A 32 -12.72 -2.99 -6.68
CA TYR A 32 -14.15 -3.21 -6.86
C TYR A 32 -14.97 -1.96 -7.17
N LEU A 33 -14.60 -0.78 -6.64
CA LEU A 33 -15.45 0.41 -6.72
C LEU A 33 -15.10 1.29 -7.92
N TYR A 34 -16.15 1.66 -8.66
CA TYR A 34 -16.10 2.65 -9.73
C TYR A 34 -16.62 4.02 -9.26
N ASP A 35 -17.63 4.03 -8.38
CA ASP A 35 -18.27 5.22 -7.84
C ASP A 35 -18.64 5.01 -6.36
N ASN A 36 -19.09 6.08 -5.67
CA ASN A 36 -19.48 6.07 -4.27
C ASN A 36 -18.34 5.58 -3.33
N PRO A 37 -17.14 6.17 -3.41
CA PRO A 37 -15.94 5.66 -2.76
C PRO A 37 -16.02 5.65 -1.23
N LEU A 38 -16.89 6.47 -0.62
CA LEU A 38 -17.13 6.52 0.82
C LEU A 38 -18.40 5.77 1.26
N LEU A 39 -19.06 5.05 0.33
CA LEU A 39 -20.31 4.32 0.59
C LEU A 39 -21.40 5.17 1.26
N LYS A 40 -21.45 6.46 0.94
CA LYS A 40 -22.46 7.40 1.46
C LYS A 40 -23.88 7.08 0.98
N LYS A 41 -23.99 6.39 -0.15
CA LYS A 41 -25.24 5.90 -0.73
C LYS A 41 -25.30 4.38 -0.62
N PRO A 42 -26.49 3.78 -0.56
CA PRO A 42 -26.61 2.32 -0.67
C PRO A 42 -25.89 1.78 -1.90
N LEU A 43 -25.14 0.71 -1.75
CA LEU A 43 -24.37 0.12 -2.84
C LEU A 43 -25.30 -0.38 -3.95
N LYS A 44 -24.96 -0.05 -5.19
CA LYS A 44 -25.66 -0.47 -6.41
C LYS A 44 -24.67 -1.05 -7.40
N LEU A 45 -25.16 -1.85 -8.34
CA LEU A 45 -24.31 -2.44 -9.38
C LEU A 45 -23.55 -1.37 -10.18
N ALA A 46 -24.16 -0.21 -10.43
CA ALA A 46 -23.51 0.92 -11.12
C ALA A 46 -22.29 1.49 -10.37
N HIS A 47 -22.14 1.22 -9.06
CA HIS A 47 -20.99 1.63 -8.29
C HIS A 47 -19.81 0.64 -8.40
N ILE A 48 -20.04 -0.52 -8.99
CA ILE A 48 -19.04 -1.59 -9.14
C ILE A 48 -18.38 -1.47 -10.51
N LYS A 49 -17.09 -1.75 -10.58
CA LYS A 49 -16.37 -1.80 -11.86
C LYS A 49 -16.97 -2.87 -12.78
N PRO A 50 -17.08 -2.58 -14.08
CA PRO A 50 -17.60 -3.57 -15.05
C PRO A 50 -16.67 -4.76 -15.23
N ARG A 51 -15.40 -4.60 -14.89
CA ARG A 51 -14.38 -5.64 -14.92
C ARG A 51 -13.57 -5.59 -13.63
N LEU A 52 -13.62 -6.67 -12.87
CA LEU A 52 -12.92 -6.79 -11.60
C LEU A 52 -11.53 -7.41 -11.84
N LEU A 53 -10.49 -6.64 -11.63
CA LEU A 53 -9.10 -7.08 -11.77
C LEU A 53 -8.32 -6.63 -10.52
N GLY A 54 -7.42 -7.51 -10.05
CA GLY A 54 -6.62 -7.31 -8.87
C GLY A 54 -6.77 -8.45 -7.86
N HIS A 55 -5.88 -8.48 -6.89
CA HIS A 55 -5.84 -9.54 -5.88
C HIS A 55 -6.02 -8.94 -4.48
N TRP A 56 -6.90 -9.55 -3.72
CA TRP A 56 -7.15 -9.18 -2.33
C TRP A 56 -6.37 -10.04 -1.33
N GLY A 57 -6.11 -11.30 -1.64
CA GLY A 57 -5.66 -12.32 -0.69
C GLY A 57 -4.41 -11.97 0.11
N THR A 58 -3.39 -11.36 -0.50
CA THR A 58 -2.14 -10.98 0.17
C THR A 58 -2.20 -9.58 0.79
N THR A 59 -3.11 -8.74 0.34
CA THR A 59 -3.15 -7.31 0.68
C THR A 59 -3.29 -7.03 2.17
N PRO A 60 -4.18 -7.72 2.94
CA PRO A 60 -4.29 -7.48 4.36
C PRO A 60 -3.01 -7.76 5.14
N GLY A 61 -2.28 -8.82 4.77
CA GLY A 61 -0.99 -9.14 5.35
C GLY A 61 0.08 -8.10 5.04
N LEU A 62 0.17 -7.68 3.79
CA LEU A 62 1.10 -6.62 3.36
C LEU A 62 0.82 -5.30 4.08
N ASN A 63 -0.43 -4.88 4.16
CA ASN A 63 -0.82 -3.66 4.87
C ASN A 63 -0.52 -3.76 6.38
N PHE A 64 -0.66 -4.94 6.97
CA PHE A 64 -0.31 -5.16 8.38
C PHE A 64 1.19 -5.00 8.60
N ILE A 65 2.01 -5.65 7.78
CA ILE A 65 3.48 -5.52 7.83
C ILE A 65 3.88 -4.06 7.65
N TYR A 66 3.32 -3.38 6.65
CA TYR A 66 3.63 -1.99 6.34
C TYR A 66 3.32 -1.04 7.52
N ALA A 67 2.14 -1.17 8.14
CA ALA A 67 1.76 -0.36 9.29
C ALA A 67 2.73 -0.53 10.47
N HIS A 68 3.15 -1.77 10.74
CA HIS A 68 4.11 -2.06 11.80
C HIS A 68 5.54 -1.63 11.44
N LEU A 69 5.94 -1.78 10.18
CA LEU A 69 7.24 -1.32 9.68
C LEU A 69 7.36 0.21 9.82
N ASN A 70 6.35 0.96 9.39
CA ASN A 70 6.30 2.42 9.56
C ASN A 70 6.40 2.85 11.02
N ARG A 71 5.78 2.11 11.94
CA ARG A 71 5.96 2.36 13.37
C ARG A 71 7.41 2.23 13.78
N VAL A 72 8.07 1.16 13.37
CA VAL A 72 9.49 0.90 13.71
C VAL A 72 10.41 1.95 13.07
N ILE A 73 10.17 2.29 11.80
CA ILE A 73 10.90 3.34 11.08
C ILE A 73 10.84 4.65 11.86
N LYS A 74 9.63 5.08 12.25
CA LYS A 74 9.44 6.34 12.98
C LYS A 74 10.00 6.31 14.41
N GLU A 75 9.93 5.17 15.09
CA GLU A 75 10.44 5.02 16.46
C GLU A 75 11.97 5.07 16.50
N HIS A 76 12.64 4.63 15.45
CA HIS A 76 14.09 4.46 15.42
C HIS A 76 14.78 5.32 14.35
N ASP A 77 14.06 6.17 13.65
CA ASP A 77 14.57 7.02 12.57
C ASP A 77 15.37 6.21 11.54
N LEU A 78 14.74 5.18 10.98
CA LEU A 78 15.40 4.25 10.10
C LEU A 78 15.21 4.64 8.63
N ASN A 79 16.26 4.45 7.84
CA ASN A 79 16.17 4.45 6.38
C ASN A 79 15.89 3.02 5.91
N VAL A 80 14.78 2.80 5.19
CA VAL A 80 14.28 1.46 4.87
C VAL A 80 13.76 1.38 3.44
N ILE A 81 14.18 0.35 2.72
CA ILE A 81 13.56 -0.07 1.46
C ILE A 81 12.64 -1.25 1.75
N ASN A 82 11.34 -1.07 1.51
CA ASN A 82 10.35 -2.14 1.63
C ASN A 82 10.24 -2.91 0.31
N VAL A 83 10.56 -4.19 0.32
CA VAL A 83 10.47 -5.06 -0.86
C VAL A 83 9.23 -5.94 -0.74
N THR A 84 8.26 -5.69 -1.61
CA THR A 84 7.01 -6.45 -1.67
C THR A 84 7.16 -7.63 -2.62
N GLY A 85 7.38 -8.84 -2.07
CA GLY A 85 7.55 -10.06 -2.84
C GLY A 85 6.34 -10.42 -3.73
N PRO A 86 5.10 -10.44 -3.19
CA PRO A 86 3.93 -10.68 -4.02
C PRO A 86 3.52 -9.40 -4.77
N GLY A 87 4.01 -9.22 -6.00
CA GLY A 87 3.72 -8.06 -6.86
C GLY A 87 2.23 -7.81 -7.10
N HIS A 88 1.41 -8.87 -7.05
CA HIS A 88 -0.05 -8.76 -7.10
C HIS A 88 -0.68 -8.09 -5.87
N GLY A 89 0.09 -7.77 -4.83
CA GLY A 89 -0.30 -6.93 -3.71
C GLY A 89 -0.28 -5.42 -4.00
N GLY A 90 -0.11 -5.02 -5.26
CA GLY A 90 -0.06 -3.62 -5.71
C GLY A 90 -1.12 -2.69 -5.11
N PRO A 91 -2.41 -3.11 -4.95
CA PRO A 91 -3.41 -2.26 -4.30
C PRO A 91 -3.01 -1.80 -2.89
N GLY A 92 -2.28 -2.63 -2.14
CA GLY A 92 -1.77 -2.27 -0.82
C GLY A 92 -0.72 -1.17 -0.88
N ILE A 93 0.22 -1.27 -1.81
CA ILE A 93 1.28 -0.26 -1.97
C ILE A 93 0.67 1.10 -2.37
N VAL A 94 -0.25 1.10 -3.36
CA VAL A 94 -0.98 2.31 -3.76
C VAL A 94 -1.77 2.91 -2.59
N ALA A 95 -2.47 2.07 -1.82
CA ALA A 95 -3.25 2.49 -0.66
C ALA A 95 -2.37 3.16 0.41
N ASN A 96 -1.20 2.59 0.70
CA ASN A 96 -0.28 3.15 1.67
C ASN A 96 0.32 4.48 1.19
N ALA A 97 0.79 4.56 -0.07
CA ALA A 97 1.30 5.80 -0.65
C ALA A 97 0.23 6.93 -0.66
N TYR A 98 -1.03 6.57 -0.90
CA TYR A 98 -2.15 7.53 -0.83
C TYR A 98 -2.42 7.99 0.61
N LEU A 99 -2.46 7.09 1.59
CA LEU A 99 -2.66 7.44 3.00
C LEU A 99 -1.56 8.35 3.55
N GLU A 100 -0.34 8.17 3.10
CA GLU A 100 0.81 8.97 3.51
C GLU A 100 0.87 10.35 2.83
N GLY A 101 0.07 10.56 1.79
CA GLY A 101 0.03 11.80 1.05
C GLY A 101 0.95 11.84 -0.17
N THR A 102 1.98 11.01 -0.22
CA THR A 102 2.97 10.97 -1.32
C THR A 102 2.32 10.81 -2.69
N TYR A 103 1.25 10.01 -2.77
CA TYR A 103 0.51 9.82 -4.01
C TYR A 103 -0.09 11.13 -4.53
N SER A 104 -0.70 11.90 -3.64
CA SER A 104 -1.34 13.18 -3.97
C SER A 104 -0.32 14.31 -4.23
N GLU A 105 0.87 14.23 -3.64
CA GLU A 105 1.97 15.15 -3.93
C GLU A 105 2.45 14.99 -5.37
N VAL A 106 2.58 13.76 -5.87
CA VAL A 106 3.03 13.47 -7.24
C VAL A 106 1.90 13.62 -8.24
N TYR A 107 0.68 13.24 -7.87
CA TYR A 107 -0.52 13.31 -8.69
C TYR A 107 -1.60 14.19 -8.03
N PRO A 108 -1.52 15.53 -8.12
CA PRO A 108 -2.42 16.44 -7.40
C PRO A 108 -3.91 16.28 -7.77
N ASN A 109 -4.21 15.72 -8.92
CA ASN A 109 -5.57 15.37 -9.33
C ASN A 109 -6.16 14.17 -8.56
N ILE A 110 -5.34 13.47 -7.80
CA ILE A 110 -5.75 12.37 -6.89
C ILE A 110 -5.57 12.88 -5.47
N SER A 111 -6.41 13.84 -5.10
CA SER A 111 -6.39 14.49 -3.79
C SER A 111 -6.87 13.56 -2.66
N GLN A 112 -6.50 13.88 -1.41
CA GLN A 112 -6.95 13.13 -0.23
C GLN A 112 -8.36 13.54 0.22
N ASP A 113 -9.31 13.47 -0.71
CA ASP A 113 -10.73 13.73 -0.51
C ASP A 113 -11.59 12.70 -1.27
N GLU A 114 -12.91 12.88 -1.29
CA GLU A 114 -13.82 11.94 -1.94
C GLU A 114 -13.59 11.86 -3.45
N ASP A 115 -13.37 13.00 -4.10
CA ASP A 115 -13.15 13.07 -5.55
C ASP A 115 -11.81 12.42 -5.92
N GLY A 116 -10.74 12.70 -5.18
CA GLY A 116 -9.45 12.08 -5.36
C GLY A 116 -9.49 10.58 -5.10
N MET A 117 -10.18 10.14 -4.05
CA MET A 117 -10.39 8.72 -3.76
C MET A 117 -11.17 8.03 -4.89
N GLN A 118 -12.18 8.67 -5.46
CA GLN A 118 -12.91 8.14 -6.60
C GLN A 118 -11.99 7.95 -7.81
N ARG A 119 -11.13 8.93 -8.09
CA ARG A 119 -10.14 8.84 -9.19
C ARG A 119 -9.12 7.74 -8.92
N LEU A 120 -8.63 7.63 -7.68
CA LEU A 120 -7.74 6.55 -7.26
C LEU A 120 -8.34 5.17 -7.54
N PHE A 121 -9.61 4.98 -7.19
CA PHE A 121 -10.29 3.71 -7.43
C PHE A 121 -10.52 3.46 -8.91
N LYS A 122 -10.96 4.47 -9.66
CA LYS A 122 -11.23 4.33 -11.09
C LYS A 122 -10.00 3.95 -11.91
N GLN A 123 -8.85 4.56 -11.63
CA GLN A 123 -7.64 4.36 -12.44
C GLN A 123 -7.01 2.98 -12.27
N PHE A 124 -7.23 2.31 -11.13
CA PHE A 124 -6.62 1.02 -10.84
C PHE A 124 -7.13 -0.04 -11.80
N SER A 125 -6.20 -0.69 -12.51
CA SER A 125 -6.49 -1.74 -13.49
C SER A 125 -7.53 -1.33 -14.54
N PHE A 126 -7.46 -0.09 -15.01
CA PHE A 126 -8.37 0.48 -15.98
C PHE A 126 -7.57 1.10 -17.15
N PRO A 127 -8.10 1.08 -18.40
CA PRO A 127 -7.39 1.68 -19.55
C PRO A 127 -6.99 3.14 -19.29
N GLY A 128 -5.70 3.45 -19.49
CA GLY A 128 -5.13 4.77 -19.22
C GLY A 128 -4.84 5.07 -17.74
N GLY A 129 -5.05 4.11 -16.86
CA GLY A 129 -4.72 4.19 -15.44
C GLY A 129 -3.45 3.41 -15.08
N ILE A 130 -3.42 2.86 -13.87
CA ILE A 130 -2.30 2.08 -13.34
C ILE A 130 -2.57 0.57 -13.41
N PRO A 131 -1.53 -0.27 -13.51
CA PRO A 131 -1.69 -1.72 -13.53
C PRO A 131 -2.16 -2.28 -12.18
N SER A 132 -2.60 -3.55 -12.19
CA SER A 132 -3.04 -4.26 -10.98
C SER A 132 -1.89 -4.82 -10.11
N LEU A 133 -0.66 -4.69 -10.58
CA LEU A 133 0.56 -5.13 -9.90
C LEU A 133 1.32 -3.93 -9.35
N VAL A 134 2.32 -4.19 -8.50
CA VAL A 134 3.27 -3.14 -8.11
C VAL A 134 3.94 -2.59 -9.36
N ALA A 135 3.95 -1.27 -9.51
CA ALA A 135 4.44 -0.61 -10.70
C ALA A 135 5.12 0.72 -10.37
N PRO A 136 6.08 1.17 -11.21
CA PRO A 136 6.82 2.41 -11.00
C PRO A 136 5.95 3.68 -10.98
N GLU A 137 4.76 3.64 -11.56
CA GLU A 137 3.78 4.72 -11.51
C GLU A 137 3.30 5.02 -10.08
N THR A 138 3.42 4.06 -9.17
CA THR A 138 3.14 4.32 -7.75
C THR A 138 4.32 5.07 -7.14
N PRO A 139 4.12 6.28 -6.61
CA PRO A 139 5.19 7.09 -6.04
C PRO A 139 6.01 6.34 -5.00
N GLY A 140 7.33 6.41 -5.12
CA GLY A 140 8.27 5.69 -4.26
C GLY A 140 8.57 4.26 -4.69
N SER A 141 7.84 3.70 -5.65
CA SER A 141 8.17 2.39 -6.24
C SER A 141 9.30 2.52 -7.26
N ILE A 142 10.27 1.62 -7.18
CA ILE A 142 11.47 1.63 -8.05
C ILE A 142 11.51 0.46 -9.03
N HIS A 143 10.60 -0.49 -8.89
CA HIS A 143 10.58 -1.68 -9.73
C HIS A 143 9.17 -2.21 -9.93
N GLU A 144 8.89 -2.72 -11.12
CA GLU A 144 7.68 -3.48 -11.42
C GLU A 144 7.78 -4.89 -10.84
N GLY A 145 6.70 -5.36 -10.21
CA GLY A 145 6.62 -6.68 -9.62
C GLY A 145 5.50 -7.51 -10.23
N GLY A 146 5.81 -8.58 -10.92
CA GLY A 146 4.83 -9.48 -11.54
C GLY A 146 5.15 -10.95 -11.31
N GLU A 147 6.41 -11.32 -11.45
CA GLU A 147 6.85 -12.67 -11.22
C GLU A 147 7.21 -12.90 -9.74
N LEU A 148 6.93 -14.11 -9.28
CA LEU A 148 7.27 -14.55 -7.93
C LEU A 148 8.64 -15.22 -7.92
N GLY A 149 9.33 -15.12 -6.78
CA GLY A 149 10.55 -15.91 -6.50
C GLY A 149 11.87 -15.14 -6.57
N TYR A 150 11.90 -13.88 -6.98
CA TYR A 150 13.14 -13.09 -7.08
C TYR A 150 13.25 -11.90 -6.11
N SER A 151 12.29 -11.73 -5.20
CA SER A 151 12.29 -10.59 -4.25
C SER A 151 13.57 -10.50 -3.41
N LEU A 152 14.11 -11.63 -2.97
CA LEU A 152 15.36 -11.65 -2.19
C LEU A 152 16.57 -11.18 -3.01
N SER A 153 16.66 -11.56 -4.29
CA SER A 153 17.75 -11.09 -5.15
C SER A 153 17.62 -9.61 -5.48
N HIS A 154 16.40 -9.09 -5.65
CA HIS A 154 16.15 -7.66 -5.81
C HIS A 154 16.50 -6.88 -4.55
N ALA A 155 16.11 -7.37 -3.39
CA ALA A 155 16.46 -6.78 -2.12
C ALA A 155 17.98 -6.73 -1.89
N PHE A 156 18.66 -7.83 -2.21
CA PHE A 156 20.11 -7.90 -2.17
C PHE A 156 20.75 -6.89 -3.11
N GLY A 157 20.28 -6.82 -4.36
CA GLY A 157 20.77 -5.86 -5.36
C GLY A 157 20.56 -4.40 -4.93
N ALA A 158 19.38 -4.07 -4.39
CA ALA A 158 19.07 -2.72 -3.90
C ALA A 158 19.95 -2.30 -2.70
N ALA A 159 20.33 -3.25 -1.84
CA ALA A 159 21.15 -2.99 -0.67
C ALA A 159 22.67 -3.09 -0.93
N PHE A 160 23.09 -3.63 -2.08
CA PHE A 160 24.48 -4.01 -2.32
C PHE A 160 25.45 -2.82 -2.26
N ASP A 161 25.09 -1.71 -2.90
CA ASP A 161 25.91 -0.49 -2.96
C ASP A 161 25.49 0.59 -1.95
N ASN A 162 24.55 0.29 -1.08
CA ASN A 162 24.04 1.26 -0.10
C ASN A 162 24.34 0.78 1.34
N PRO A 163 25.49 1.17 1.92
CA PRO A 163 25.87 0.75 3.26
C PRO A 163 24.93 1.31 4.36
N GLU A 164 24.22 2.39 4.08
CA GLU A 164 23.26 3.00 5.02
C GLU A 164 21.94 2.20 5.09
N ASP A 165 21.55 1.51 4.01
CA ASP A 165 20.31 0.74 3.92
C ASP A 165 20.44 -0.72 4.40
N ARG A 166 21.55 -1.09 5.02
CA ARG A 166 21.81 -2.47 5.50
C ARG A 166 20.79 -2.98 6.53
N LYS A 167 19.81 -2.20 6.91
CA LYS A 167 18.96 -2.49 8.08
C LYS A 167 17.59 -3.05 7.74
N SER A 168 17.17 -3.11 6.49
CA SER A 168 15.77 -3.47 6.26
C SER A 168 15.48 -4.03 4.88
N VAL A 169 15.45 -5.32 4.81
CA VAL A 169 14.80 -6.05 3.73
C VAL A 169 13.67 -6.86 4.33
N VAL A 170 12.44 -6.53 3.99
CA VAL A 170 11.24 -7.26 4.37
C VAL A 170 10.45 -7.65 3.14
#